data_0cbf06e25148e2ae7b26904070997d94
#
_entry.id   0cbf06e25148e2ae7b26904070997d94
#
_cell.length_a   1.000
_cell.length_b   1.000
_cell.length_c   1.000
_cell.angle_alpha   90.00
_cell.angle_beta   90.00
_cell.angle_gamma   90.00
#
_symmetry.space_group_name_H-M   'P 1'
#
loop_
_entity.id
_entity.type
_entity.pdbx_description
1 polymer ?
#
loop_
_entity_poly.entity_id
_entity_poly.type
_entity_poly.pdbx_seq_one_letter_code
_entity_poly.pdbx_strand_id
1 'polypeptide(L)'
;MKTKSVLLVSFLFMSFLVLTSTRTTQDSETFEGTFDGHEDYGYNFIGVGEDEQEYTMTFQEIEKNVLESFNLDSDDLIGTKFMVTYKTKKETIKDEDGYEEDIETLTILGLKQL
;
A
#
# COMPACT_ATOMS: atom_id res chain seq x y z
N MET A 1 -7.95 -32.00 15.23
CA MET A 1 -8.01 -32.02 14.89
C MET A 1 -8.19 -31.80 14.54
N LYS A 2 -8.17 -31.51 14.73
CA LYS A 2 -8.39 -31.38 14.30
C LYS A 2 -8.38 -30.79 13.71
N THR A 3 -8.07 -30.44 13.85
CA THR A 3 -8.14 -30.03 13.24
C THR A 3 -7.93 -29.85 12.58
N LYS A 4 -7.59 -29.86 12.59
CA LYS A 4 -7.36 -29.74 11.79
C LYS A 4 -7.69 -29.73 10.84
N SER A 5 -7.77 -29.84 10.79
CA SER A 5 -8.17 -29.83 9.78
C SER A 5 -8.76 -28.91 9.37
N VAL A 6 -8.90 -28.36 9.87
CA VAL A 6 -9.37 -27.56 9.49
C VAL A 6 -8.76 -26.67 8.99
N LEU A 7 -8.20 -26.55 9.17
CA LEU A 7 -7.63 -25.93 8.56
C LEU A 7 -7.42 -26.14 7.53
N LEU A 8 -7.38 -26.67 7.41
CA LEU A 8 -7.27 -26.88 6.38
C LEU A 8 -8.04 -26.51 5.58
N VAL A 9 -8.52 -26.44 5.80
CA VAL A 9 -9.31 -26.18 5.05
C VAL A 9 -9.33 -24.94 4.66
N SER A 10 -9.18 -24.35 5.33
CA SER A 10 -9.08 -23.20 4.98
C SER A 10 -8.21 -22.88 4.18
N PHE A 11 -7.74 -23.41 4.03
CA PHE A 11 -7.07 -23.22 3.21
C PHE A 11 -7.35 -23.53 2.21
N LEU A 12 -7.81 -23.91 2.19
CA LEU A 12 -8.15 -24.12 1.21
C LEU A 12 -8.81 -23.28 0.60
N PHE A 13 -9.32 -22.89 0.83
CA PHE A 13 -9.93 -22.10 0.23
C PHE A 13 -9.45 -21.18 -0.27
N MET A 14 -8.86 -20.95 -0.10
CA MET A 14 -8.32 -20.19 -0.61
C MET A 14 -7.82 -20.46 -1.67
N SER A 15 -7.63 -21.11 -1.77
CA SER A 15 -7.06 -21.47 -2.74
C SER A 15 -7.59 -21.16 -3.97
N PHE A 16 -8.46 -21.21 -4.28
CA PHE A 16 -8.89 -20.97 -5.42
C PHE A 16 -8.67 -19.74 -5.94
N LEU A 17 -8.29 -19.04 -5.32
CA LEU A 17 -8.01 -17.85 -5.68
C LEU A 17 -7.00 -17.71 -6.62
N VAL A 18 -6.34 -18.69 -6.88
CA VAL A 18 -5.44 -18.68 -7.84
C VAL A 18 -5.89 -18.22 -9.09
N LEU A 19 -7.10 -18.10 -9.26
CA LEU A 19 -7.62 -17.66 -10.46
C LEU A 19 -7.38 -16.24 -10.71
N THR A 20 -6.93 -15.46 -9.76
CA THR A 20 -6.75 -14.05 -9.99
C THR A 20 -5.38 -13.80 -10.50
N SER A 21 -5.21 -12.71 -11.21
CA SER A 21 -3.91 -12.26 -11.61
C SER A 21 -3.36 -11.27 -10.62
N THR A 22 -4.03 -11.05 -9.52
CA THR A 22 -3.59 -10.09 -8.52
C THR A 22 -2.59 -10.72 -7.59
N ARG A 23 -1.50 -10.02 -7.37
CA ARG A 23 -0.53 -10.46 -6.42
C ARG A 23 -0.41 -9.42 -5.34
N THR A 24 -0.54 -9.84 -4.09
CA THR A 24 -0.41 -8.96 -2.94
C THR A 24 0.78 -9.41 -2.14
N THR A 25 1.67 -8.47 -1.88
CA THR A 25 2.80 -8.75 -1.02
C THR A 25 2.28 -8.91 0.40
N GLN A 26 2.56 -10.05 1.02
CA GLN A 26 2.10 -10.27 2.39
C GLN A 26 2.89 -9.45 3.38
N ASP A 27 4.15 -9.17 3.05
CA ASP A 27 5.01 -8.43 3.96
C ASP A 27 4.80 -6.95 3.78
N SER A 28 4.70 -6.25 4.87
CA SER A 28 4.65 -4.80 4.81
C SER A 28 6.07 -4.25 4.79
N GLU A 29 6.18 -3.04 4.28
CA GLU A 29 7.45 -2.33 4.24
C GLU A 29 7.28 -1.00 4.95
N THR A 30 8.38 -0.38 5.30
CA THR A 30 8.34 0.91 5.96
C THR A 30 9.10 1.93 5.14
N PHE A 31 8.68 3.18 5.28
CA PHE A 31 9.27 4.30 4.55
C PHE A 31 9.20 5.52 5.45
N GLU A 32 10.31 6.20 5.57
CA GLU A 32 10.33 7.42 6.38
C GLU A 32 10.24 8.61 5.44
N GLY A 33 9.22 9.43 5.60
CA GLY A 33 9.03 10.55 4.71
C GLY A 33 8.24 11.66 5.34
N THR A 34 8.28 12.81 4.68
CA THR A 34 7.55 14.00 5.10
C THR A 34 6.31 14.14 4.24
N PHE A 35 5.15 14.29 4.87
CA PHE A 35 3.89 14.39 4.12
C PHE A 35 3.89 15.66 3.29
N ASP A 36 3.58 15.52 2.02
CA ASP A 36 3.63 16.63 1.06
C ASP A 36 2.27 16.95 0.45
N GLY A 37 1.21 16.32 0.94
CA GLY A 37 -0.13 16.66 0.49
C GLY A 37 -0.87 15.52 -0.14
N HIS A 38 -2.17 15.72 -0.30
CA HIS A 38 -3.09 14.74 -0.89
C HIS A 38 -3.60 15.30 -2.22
N GLU A 39 -3.47 14.49 -3.27
CA GLU A 39 -3.96 14.84 -4.58
C GLU A 39 -4.97 13.78 -5.02
N ASP A 40 -5.59 13.99 -6.19
CA ASP A 40 -6.57 13.05 -6.69
C ASP A 40 -5.97 11.65 -6.87
N TYR A 41 -4.70 11.57 -7.15
CA TYR A 41 -4.04 10.30 -7.45
C TYR A 41 -3.43 9.63 -6.22
N GLY A 42 -3.45 10.28 -5.05
CA GLY A 42 -2.93 9.65 -3.84
C GLY A 42 -2.30 10.62 -2.88
N TYR A 43 -1.55 10.05 -1.94
CA TYR A 43 -0.92 10.78 -0.85
C TYR A 43 0.58 10.80 -1.09
N ASN A 44 1.16 11.99 -1.10
CA ASN A 44 2.56 12.18 -1.45
C ASN A 44 3.42 12.38 -0.21
N PHE A 45 4.55 11.67 -0.18
CA PHE A 45 5.52 11.82 0.89
C PHE A 45 6.89 12.01 0.25
N ILE A 46 7.71 12.86 0.85
CA ILE A 46 9.05 13.11 0.38
C ILE A 46 10.04 12.38 1.27
N GLY A 47 10.84 11.52 0.66
CA GLY A 47 11.89 10.82 1.38
C GLY A 47 13.25 11.24 0.88
N VAL A 48 14.30 10.80 1.59
CA VAL A 48 15.66 11.10 1.21
C VAL A 48 16.38 9.79 0.96
N GLY A 49 16.93 9.66 -0.24
CA GLY A 49 17.65 8.45 -0.61
C GLY A 49 19.04 8.40 -0.04
N GLU A 50 19.73 7.30 -0.31
CA GLU A 50 21.09 7.11 0.18
C GLU A 50 22.04 8.12 -0.42
N ASP A 51 21.71 8.65 -1.58
CA ASP A 51 22.50 9.66 -2.24
C ASP A 51 22.16 11.07 -1.73
N GLU A 52 21.36 11.14 -0.68
CA GLU A 52 20.92 12.40 -0.06
C GLU A 52 20.04 13.24 -0.98
N GLN A 53 19.53 12.63 -2.04
CA GLN A 53 18.59 13.33 -2.90
C GLN A 53 17.17 13.01 -2.49
N GLU A 54 16.30 14.00 -2.61
CA GLU A 54 14.90 13.82 -2.27
C GLU A 54 14.17 13.12 -3.40
N TYR A 55 13.18 12.33 -3.03
CA TYR A 55 12.31 11.70 -4.00
C TYR A 55 10.90 11.64 -3.41
N THR A 56 9.91 11.57 -4.27
CA THR A 56 8.51 11.54 -3.86
C THR A 56 7.97 10.13 -4.00
N MET A 57 7.32 9.66 -2.94
CA MET A 57 6.65 8.37 -2.99
C MET A 57 5.17 8.62 -2.81
N THR A 58 4.36 8.07 -3.71
CA THR A 58 2.93 8.30 -3.73
C THR A 58 2.21 7.03 -3.37
N PHE A 59 1.30 7.12 -2.40
CA PHE A 59 0.50 6.00 -1.95
C PHE A 59 -0.93 6.23 -2.42
N GLN A 60 -1.44 5.32 -3.25
CA GLN A 60 -2.75 5.51 -3.85
C GLN A 60 -3.88 5.26 -2.88
N GLU A 61 -3.64 4.41 -1.86
CA GLU A 61 -4.70 4.03 -0.93
C GLU A 61 -4.21 4.12 0.50
N ILE A 62 -5.15 4.27 1.42
CA ILE A 62 -4.86 4.33 2.84
C ILE A 62 -5.99 3.61 3.57
N GLU A 63 -5.66 2.84 4.59
CA GLU A 63 -6.69 2.18 5.36
C GLU A 63 -7.47 3.18 6.18
N LYS A 64 -8.76 2.92 6.32
CA LYS A 64 -9.66 3.85 6.94
C LYS A 64 -9.27 4.21 8.36
N ASN A 65 -8.83 3.22 9.13
CA ASN A 65 -8.46 3.47 10.52
C ASN A 65 -7.24 4.38 10.62
N VAL A 66 -6.36 4.33 9.63
CA VAL A 66 -5.19 5.20 9.63
C VAL A 66 -5.62 6.63 9.36
N LEU A 67 -6.53 6.81 8.41
CA LEU A 67 -7.00 8.14 8.06
C LEU A 67 -7.78 8.75 9.22
N GLU A 68 -8.42 7.92 10.03
CA GLU A 68 -9.13 8.41 11.20
C GLU A 68 -8.15 8.93 12.26
N SER A 69 -6.95 8.36 12.32
CA SER A 69 -5.95 8.80 13.27
C SER A 69 -5.19 10.02 12.78
N PHE A 70 -4.92 10.07 11.48
CA PHE A 70 -4.17 11.17 10.87
C PHE A 70 -4.90 11.57 9.59
N ASN A 71 -5.58 12.70 9.63
CA ASN A 71 -6.39 13.13 8.50
C ASN A 71 -5.52 13.70 7.40
N LEU A 72 -5.04 12.83 6.53
CA LEU A 72 -4.19 13.24 5.42
C LEU A 72 -4.95 13.91 4.30
N ASP A 73 -6.29 13.90 4.36
CA ASP A 73 -7.09 14.62 3.38
C ASP A 73 -7.04 16.12 3.65
N SER A 74 -6.57 16.50 4.81
CA SER A 74 -6.42 17.89 5.19
C SER A 74 -4.98 18.32 4.94
N ASP A 75 -4.77 19.61 4.71
CA ASP A 75 -3.43 20.13 4.52
C ASP A 75 -2.71 20.38 5.84
N ASP A 76 -3.39 20.15 6.97
CA ASP A 76 -2.82 20.49 8.27
C ASP A 76 -1.56 19.72 8.61
N LEU A 77 -1.38 18.56 8.03
CA LEU A 77 -0.24 17.71 8.35
C LEU A 77 0.90 17.81 7.34
N ILE A 78 0.77 18.67 6.34
CA ILE A 78 1.85 18.86 5.38
C ILE A 78 3.08 19.34 6.12
N GLY A 79 4.21 18.72 5.86
CA GLY A 79 5.46 19.05 6.54
C GLY A 79 5.75 18.18 7.74
N THR A 80 4.80 17.30 8.11
CA THR A 80 4.99 16.41 9.23
C THR A 80 5.71 15.14 8.77
N LYS A 81 6.68 14.71 9.56
CA LYS A 81 7.46 13.52 9.22
C LYS A 81 6.83 12.29 9.84
N PHE A 82 6.70 11.25 9.05
CA PHE A 82 6.08 9.99 9.46
C PHE A 82 6.93 8.80 9.10
N MET A 83 6.82 7.75 9.89
CA MET A 83 7.22 6.42 9.46
C MET A 83 5.97 5.79 8.88
N VAL A 84 5.99 5.47 7.60
CA VAL A 84 4.85 4.93 6.88
C VAL A 84 5.02 3.43 6.74
N THR A 85 4.02 2.66 7.17
CA THR A 85 3.99 1.22 6.93
C THR A 85 3.02 0.99 5.79
N TYR A 86 3.45 0.26 4.78
CA TYR A 86 2.63 0.10 3.58
C TYR A 86 2.81 -1.27 2.95
N LYS A 87 1.92 -1.59 2.04
CA LYS A 87 2.04 -2.81 1.25
C LYS A 87 1.88 -2.45 -0.22
N THR A 88 2.39 -3.32 -1.07
CA THR A 88 2.32 -3.14 -2.51
C THR A 88 1.46 -4.23 -3.11
N LYS A 89 0.52 -3.85 -3.96
CA LYS A 89 -0.30 -4.79 -4.71
C LYS A 89 0.03 -4.61 -6.18
N LYS A 90 0.32 -5.70 -6.86
CA LYS A 90 0.64 -5.66 -8.29
C LYS A 90 -0.44 -6.41 -9.05
N GLU A 91 -0.91 -5.80 -10.12
CA GLU A 91 -1.92 -6.40 -10.98
C GLU A 91 -1.49 -6.29 -12.42
N THR A 92 -1.80 -7.31 -13.20
CA THR A 92 -1.61 -7.25 -14.64
C THR A 92 -2.99 -7.12 -15.27
N ILE A 93 -3.20 -6.06 -16.03
CA ILE A 93 -4.47 -5.89 -16.72
C ILE A 93 -4.21 -5.91 -18.22
N LYS A 94 -5.24 -6.34 -18.95
CA LYS A 94 -5.14 -6.45 -20.39
C LYS A 94 -6.19 -5.51 -21.00
N ASP A 95 -5.76 -4.68 -21.95
CA ASP A 95 -6.69 -3.75 -22.56
C ASP A 95 -7.41 -4.43 -23.74
N GLU A 96 -8.24 -3.67 -24.42
CA GLU A 96 -9.05 -4.20 -25.50
C GLU A 96 -8.22 -4.72 -26.66
N ASP A 97 -7.04 -4.16 -26.83
CA ASP A 97 -6.16 -4.56 -27.91
C ASP A 97 -5.28 -5.73 -27.55
N GLY A 98 -5.41 -6.25 -26.33
CA GLY A 98 -4.61 -7.37 -25.90
C GLY A 98 -3.28 -7.03 -25.29
N TYR A 99 -2.98 -5.75 -25.12
CA TYR A 99 -1.74 -5.36 -24.48
C TYR A 99 -1.89 -5.50 -22.97
N GLU A 100 -0.83 -5.96 -22.33
CA GLU A 100 -0.82 -6.13 -20.89
C GLU A 100 -0.08 -4.97 -20.24
N GLU A 101 -0.58 -4.56 -19.09
CA GLU A 101 0.04 -3.49 -18.34
C GLU A 101 0.08 -3.90 -16.88
N ASP A 102 1.24 -3.70 -16.25
CA ASP A 102 1.39 -3.97 -14.83
C ASP A 102 1.14 -2.71 -14.05
N ILE A 103 0.28 -2.82 -13.05
CA ILE A 103 -0.09 -1.70 -12.21
C ILE A 103 0.30 -2.02 -10.79
N GLU A 104 0.97 -1.07 -10.12
CA GLU A 104 1.30 -1.18 -8.72
C GLU A 104 0.46 -0.22 -7.91
N THR A 105 -0.12 -0.71 -6.83
CA THR A 105 -0.86 0.13 -5.90
C THR A 105 -0.22 0.03 -4.54
N LEU A 106 0.11 1.17 -3.97
CA LEU A 106 0.70 1.23 -2.63
C LEU A 106 -0.38 1.66 -1.65
N THR A 107 -0.55 0.90 -0.58
CA THR A 107 -1.58 1.16 0.42
C THR A 107 -0.91 1.42 1.76
N ILE A 108 -1.25 2.54 2.38
CA ILE A 108 -0.75 2.88 3.71
C ILE A 108 -1.51 2.04 4.73
N LEU A 109 -0.78 1.26 5.52
CA LEU A 109 -1.35 0.42 6.56
C LEU A 109 -1.20 1.05 7.94
N GLY A 110 -0.25 1.94 8.11
CA GLY A 110 -0.04 2.59 9.40
C GLY A 110 0.84 3.81 9.25
N LEU A 111 0.69 4.73 10.18
CA LEU A 111 1.50 5.93 10.25
C LEU A 111 1.96 6.13 11.69
N LYS A 112 3.22 6.49 11.85
CA LYS A 112 3.75 6.85 13.15
C LYS A 112 4.44 8.20 13.00
N GLN A 113 3.97 9.18 13.73
CA GLN A 113 4.57 10.50 13.65
C GLN A 113 5.93 10.50 14.35
N LEU A 114 6.91 11.05 13.69
CA LEU A 114 8.29 11.07 14.20
C LEU A 114 8.62 12.38 14.88
#